data_95d4c7a00359d4abba6b336ac1a14482
#
_entry.id   95d4c7a00359d4abba6b336ac1a14482
#
_cell.length_a   1.000
_cell.length_b   1.000
_cell.length_c   1.000
_cell.angle_alpha   90.00
_cell.angle_beta   90.00
_cell.angle_gamma   90.00
#
_symmetry.space_group_name_H-M   'P 1'
#
loop_
_entity.id
_entity.type
_entity.pdbx_description
1 polymer ?
#
loop_
_entity_poly.entity_id
_entity_poly.type
_entity_poly.pdbx_seq_one_letter_code
_entity_poly.pdbx_strand_id
1 'polypeptide(L)'
;MTLQFTSAQTKNLPDILTLQQENLVQNRSLENIQKEGFVTVVHSLHNLKKICGPYTHSVALDEKNKVVGFALVMLKEYRNEIEILKPLFNLVDALIFDNNPLQEARYFVMGQICVAKAARKQGVFSKLYAHLIERTKTDFDYIITEISSKNQLSLKAHTAIGFKLVHQHESDLGEEWNVVILPL
;
A
#
# COMPACT_ATOMS: atom_id res chain seq x y z
N MET A 1 -16.26 -0.92 18.11
CA MET A 1 -15.04 -1.77 17.99
C MET A 1 -13.85 -0.90 18.29
N THR A 2 -13.14 -1.18 19.37
CA THR A 2 -11.90 -0.46 19.70
C THR A 2 -10.78 -1.02 18.86
N LEU A 3 -10.09 -0.17 18.08
CA LEU A 3 -9.01 -0.56 17.22
C LEU A 3 -7.68 0.00 17.73
N GLN A 4 -6.65 -0.81 17.73
CA GLN A 4 -5.28 -0.40 18.03
C GLN A 4 -4.47 -0.33 16.73
N PHE A 5 -3.77 0.78 16.52
CA PHE A 5 -2.85 0.98 15.39
C PHE A 5 -1.42 0.85 15.90
N THR A 6 -0.64 -0.04 15.29
CA THR A 6 0.70 -0.36 15.77
C THR A 6 1.59 -0.89 14.64
N SER A 7 2.88 -1.00 14.93
CA SER A 7 3.86 -1.68 14.08
C SER A 7 3.60 -3.17 14.05
N ALA A 8 3.63 -3.77 12.86
CA ALA A 8 3.47 -5.20 12.69
C ALA A 8 4.61 -5.96 13.37
N GLN A 9 4.26 -6.98 14.12
CA GLN A 9 5.18 -7.98 14.66
C GLN A 9 5.14 -9.24 13.80
N THR A 10 6.14 -10.09 13.91
CA THR A 10 6.21 -11.36 13.14
C THR A 10 4.94 -12.20 13.29
N LYS A 11 4.33 -12.21 14.47
CA LYS A 11 3.07 -12.93 14.74
C LYS A 11 1.87 -12.41 13.96
N ASN A 12 1.92 -11.15 13.46
CA ASN A 12 0.82 -10.54 12.69
C ASN A 12 0.90 -10.88 11.19
N LEU A 13 2.06 -11.32 10.70
CA LEU A 13 2.26 -11.54 9.26
C LEU A 13 1.35 -12.63 8.66
N PRO A 14 1.03 -13.74 9.34
CA PRO A 14 0.05 -14.69 8.84
C PRO A 14 -1.35 -14.09 8.65
N ASP A 15 -1.79 -13.23 9.57
CA ASP A 15 -3.09 -12.55 9.45
C ASP A 15 -3.10 -11.56 8.28
N ILE A 16 -1.97 -10.85 8.05
CA ILE A 16 -1.81 -9.99 6.87
C ILE A 16 -2.00 -10.80 5.59
N LEU A 17 -1.35 -11.97 5.48
CA LEU A 17 -1.49 -12.84 4.31
C LEU A 17 -2.92 -13.35 4.14
N THR A 18 -3.59 -13.71 5.24
CA THR A 18 -5.01 -14.13 5.19
C THR A 18 -5.88 -13.00 4.65
N LEU A 19 -5.74 -11.79 5.19
CA LEU A 19 -6.52 -10.63 4.75
C LEU A 19 -6.20 -10.23 3.30
N GLN A 20 -4.94 -10.39 2.87
CA GLN A 20 -4.54 -10.22 1.48
C GLN A 20 -5.29 -11.19 0.57
N GLN A 21 -5.29 -12.50 0.89
CA GLN A 21 -5.96 -13.52 0.09
C GLN A 21 -7.46 -13.26 -0.07
N GLU A 22 -8.13 -12.81 1.00
CA GLU A 22 -9.55 -12.45 0.96
C GLU A 22 -9.85 -11.27 0.02
N ASN A 23 -8.86 -10.44 -0.29
CA ASN A 23 -9.02 -9.21 -1.08
C ASN A 23 -8.30 -9.23 -2.43
N LEU A 24 -7.64 -10.32 -2.80
CA LEU A 24 -7.06 -10.48 -4.14
C LEU A 24 -8.14 -10.41 -5.21
N VAL A 25 -7.85 -9.69 -6.29
CA VAL A 25 -8.77 -9.50 -7.42
C VAL A 25 -9.30 -10.81 -7.96
N GLN A 26 -8.45 -11.83 -8.05
CA GLN A 26 -8.80 -13.16 -8.56
C GLN A 26 -9.75 -13.96 -7.64
N ASN A 27 -9.85 -13.57 -6.36
CA ASN A 27 -10.70 -14.23 -5.36
C ASN A 27 -12.01 -13.46 -5.13
N ARG A 28 -12.32 -12.45 -5.96
CA ARG A 28 -13.48 -11.58 -5.78
C ARG A 28 -14.39 -11.58 -7.00
N SER A 29 -15.70 -11.47 -6.76
CA SER A 29 -16.65 -11.26 -7.84
C SER A 29 -16.51 -9.85 -8.44
N LEU A 30 -16.92 -9.67 -9.70
CA LEU A 30 -16.91 -8.35 -10.36
C LEU A 30 -17.67 -7.29 -9.56
N GLU A 31 -18.81 -7.65 -8.96
CA GLU A 31 -19.58 -6.76 -8.11
C GLU A 31 -18.79 -6.30 -6.87
N ASN A 32 -18.07 -7.21 -6.23
CA ASN A 32 -17.24 -6.88 -5.06
C ASN A 32 -16.02 -6.04 -5.45
N ILE A 33 -15.41 -6.29 -6.61
CA ILE A 33 -14.30 -5.48 -7.13
C ILE A 33 -14.73 -4.01 -7.26
N GLN A 34 -15.90 -3.75 -7.85
CA GLN A 34 -16.40 -2.39 -8.05
C GLN A 34 -16.80 -1.69 -6.74
N LYS A 35 -17.40 -2.43 -5.81
CA LYS A 35 -17.94 -1.86 -4.56
C LYS A 35 -16.94 -1.79 -3.41
N GLU A 36 -15.99 -2.68 -3.37
CA GLU A 36 -15.15 -2.90 -2.17
C GLU A 36 -13.65 -2.70 -2.42
N GLY A 37 -13.24 -2.49 -3.67
CA GLY A 37 -11.84 -2.44 -4.07
C GLY A 37 -11.17 -3.83 -4.01
N PHE A 38 -9.91 -3.88 -4.39
CA PHE A 38 -9.13 -5.12 -4.47
C PHE A 38 -7.63 -4.84 -4.34
N VAL A 39 -6.86 -5.90 -4.16
CA VAL A 39 -5.40 -5.90 -4.25
C VAL A 39 -4.94 -6.87 -5.35
N THR A 40 -3.79 -6.63 -5.95
CA THR A 40 -3.29 -7.39 -7.11
C THR A 40 -2.05 -8.21 -6.79
N VAL A 41 -1.16 -7.67 -5.95
CA VAL A 41 0.12 -8.29 -5.63
C VAL A 41 -0.03 -9.35 -4.56
N VAL A 42 0.57 -10.53 -4.80
CA VAL A 42 0.67 -11.61 -3.80
C VAL A 42 2.02 -11.53 -3.12
N HIS A 43 2.01 -11.23 -1.83
CA HIS A 43 3.21 -11.27 -1.00
C HIS A 43 3.36 -12.63 -0.32
N SER A 44 4.59 -13.04 -0.08
CA SER A 44 4.94 -14.19 0.75
C SER A 44 5.33 -13.76 2.17
N LEU A 45 5.34 -14.72 3.09
CA LEU A 45 5.84 -14.47 4.44
C LEU A 45 7.30 -13.99 4.43
N HIS A 46 8.11 -14.54 3.53
CA HIS A 46 9.51 -14.14 3.32
C HIS A 46 9.60 -12.67 2.91
N ASN A 47 8.82 -12.28 1.89
CA ASN A 47 8.79 -10.90 1.40
C ASN A 47 8.35 -9.93 2.51
N LEU A 48 7.25 -10.23 3.22
CA LEU A 48 6.76 -9.37 4.29
C LEU A 48 7.79 -9.15 5.43
N LYS A 49 8.65 -10.13 5.69
CA LYS A 49 9.71 -9.96 6.70
C LYS A 49 10.85 -9.05 6.24
N LYS A 50 11.07 -8.96 4.93
CA LYS A 50 12.28 -8.34 4.36
C LYS A 50 12.05 -6.93 3.84
N ILE A 51 10.99 -6.71 3.08
CA ILE A 51 10.81 -5.51 2.24
C ILE A 51 10.64 -4.20 3.00
N CYS A 52 10.30 -4.24 4.27
CA CYS A 52 10.15 -3.05 5.11
C CYS A 52 11.45 -2.64 5.83
N GLY A 53 12.49 -3.47 5.80
CA GLY A 53 13.71 -3.20 6.54
C GLY A 53 13.44 -2.86 8.02
N PRO A 54 14.00 -1.76 8.56
CA PRO A 54 13.80 -1.37 9.97
C PRO A 54 12.43 -0.72 10.24
N TYR A 55 11.67 -0.32 9.20
CA TYR A 55 10.47 0.53 9.38
C TYR A 55 9.21 -0.24 9.75
N THR A 56 9.17 -1.55 9.60
CA THR A 56 8.02 -2.42 9.86
C THR A 56 6.73 -1.98 9.14
N HIS A 57 5.81 -2.90 8.90
CA HIS A 57 4.48 -2.58 8.38
C HIS A 57 3.60 -1.97 9.47
N SER A 58 2.54 -1.25 9.08
CA SER A 58 1.51 -0.79 10.00
C SER A 58 0.32 -1.74 9.99
N VAL A 59 -0.25 -2.03 11.17
CA VAL A 59 -1.44 -2.88 11.31
C VAL A 59 -2.48 -2.22 12.21
N ALA A 60 -3.75 -2.49 11.91
CA ALA A 60 -4.88 -2.24 12.78
C ALA A 60 -5.33 -3.56 13.40
N LEU A 61 -5.34 -3.64 14.72
CA LEU A 61 -5.73 -4.80 15.50
C LEU A 61 -7.11 -4.57 16.15
N ASP A 62 -7.94 -5.61 16.16
CA ASP A 62 -9.19 -5.63 16.92
C ASP A 62 -8.95 -5.97 18.39
N GLU A 63 -10.03 -6.04 19.18
CA GLU A 63 -10.02 -6.35 20.62
C GLU A 63 -9.48 -7.77 20.91
N LYS A 64 -9.43 -8.65 19.91
CA LYS A 64 -8.85 -10.00 19.99
C LYS A 64 -7.42 -10.06 19.46
N ASN A 65 -6.79 -8.90 19.20
CA ASN A 65 -5.47 -8.76 18.57
C ASN A 65 -5.37 -9.36 17.17
N LYS A 66 -6.48 -9.55 16.46
CA LYS A 66 -6.50 -9.98 15.06
C LYS A 66 -6.27 -8.79 14.14
N VAL A 67 -5.49 -8.98 13.07
CA VAL A 67 -5.28 -7.94 12.05
C VAL A 67 -6.57 -7.74 11.25
N VAL A 68 -7.10 -6.52 11.30
CA VAL A 68 -8.28 -6.09 10.53
C VAL A 68 -7.95 -5.02 9.48
N GLY A 69 -6.70 -4.63 9.41
CA GLY A 69 -6.17 -3.77 8.36
C GLY A 69 -4.64 -3.72 8.42
N PHE A 70 -4.02 -3.47 7.28
CA PHE A 70 -2.58 -3.33 7.17
C PHE A 70 -2.18 -2.34 6.10
N ALA A 71 -0.97 -1.78 6.22
CA ALA A 71 -0.29 -0.96 5.23
C ALA A 71 1.18 -1.41 5.15
N LEU A 72 1.61 -1.84 3.95
CA LEU A 72 2.93 -2.44 3.75
C LEU A 72 3.94 -1.40 3.30
N VAL A 73 5.03 -1.27 4.05
CA VAL A 73 6.21 -0.54 3.62
C VAL A 73 7.04 -1.41 2.69
N MET A 74 7.46 -0.88 1.55
CA MET A 74 8.44 -1.50 0.68
C MET A 74 9.53 -0.48 0.34
N LEU A 75 10.71 -0.70 0.87
CA LEU A 75 11.84 0.19 0.67
C LEU A 75 12.46 0.01 -0.71
N LYS A 76 13.03 1.09 -1.23
CA LYS A 76 13.68 1.17 -2.56
C LYS A 76 14.78 0.12 -2.74
N GLU A 77 15.55 -0.18 -1.71
CA GLU A 77 16.61 -1.17 -1.74
C GLU A 77 16.13 -2.61 -1.95
N TYR A 78 14.86 -2.90 -1.65
CA TYR A 78 14.26 -4.23 -1.86
C TYR A 78 13.47 -4.36 -3.16
N ARG A 79 13.64 -3.43 -4.12
CA ARG A 79 12.93 -3.40 -5.41
C ARG A 79 13.02 -4.72 -6.20
N ASN A 80 14.10 -5.46 -6.02
CA ASN A 80 14.35 -6.73 -6.71
C ASN A 80 13.73 -7.96 -6.02
N GLU A 81 13.12 -7.80 -4.85
CA GLU A 81 12.53 -8.90 -4.09
C GLU A 81 11.15 -9.34 -4.60
N ILE A 82 10.48 -8.48 -5.34
CA ILE A 82 9.15 -8.74 -5.89
C ILE A 82 9.15 -8.32 -7.37
N GLU A 83 9.29 -9.30 -8.25
CA GLU A 83 9.45 -9.10 -9.71
C GLU A 83 8.36 -8.17 -10.28
N ILE A 84 7.11 -8.41 -9.92
CA ILE A 84 5.97 -7.64 -10.45
C ILE A 84 6.02 -6.14 -10.09
N LEU A 85 6.80 -5.74 -9.08
CA LEU A 85 6.94 -4.35 -8.67
C LEU A 85 8.20 -3.66 -9.22
N LYS A 86 9.11 -4.38 -9.89
CA LYS A 86 10.29 -3.79 -10.53
C LYS A 86 9.94 -2.70 -11.55
N PRO A 87 8.95 -2.90 -12.44
CA PRO A 87 8.55 -1.86 -13.40
C PRO A 87 8.13 -0.57 -12.72
N LEU A 88 7.38 -0.66 -11.61
CA LEU A 88 6.98 0.52 -10.84
C LEU A 88 8.18 1.31 -10.32
N PHE A 89 9.18 0.65 -9.72
CA PHE A 89 10.37 1.35 -9.23
C PHE A 89 11.16 2.02 -10.36
N ASN A 90 11.31 1.34 -11.50
CA ASN A 90 11.98 1.90 -12.67
C ASN A 90 11.22 3.12 -13.22
N LEU A 91 9.89 3.02 -13.28
CA LEU A 91 9.04 4.13 -13.70
C LEU A 91 9.17 5.32 -12.75
N VAL A 92 9.05 5.09 -11.42
CA VAL A 92 9.15 6.14 -10.40
C VAL A 92 10.49 6.86 -10.48
N ASP A 93 11.60 6.12 -10.66
CA ASP A 93 12.94 6.72 -10.78
C ASP A 93 13.08 7.62 -12.03
N ALA A 94 12.27 7.42 -13.06
CA ALA A 94 12.25 8.26 -14.25
C ALA A 94 11.35 9.52 -14.13
N LEU A 95 10.56 9.64 -13.06
CA LEU A 95 9.61 10.72 -12.88
C LEU A 95 10.23 11.92 -12.14
N ILE A 96 9.61 13.07 -12.36
CA ILE A 96 9.90 14.34 -11.66
C ILE A 96 8.63 14.77 -10.93
N PHE A 97 8.75 15.16 -9.67
CA PHE A 97 7.65 15.71 -8.90
C PHE A 97 8.09 17.01 -8.20
N ASP A 98 7.33 18.08 -8.36
CA ASP A 98 7.63 19.43 -7.83
C ASP A 98 9.09 19.87 -8.13
N ASN A 99 9.55 19.65 -9.38
CA ASN A 99 10.93 19.90 -9.89
C ASN A 99 12.03 19.03 -9.26
N ASN A 100 11.69 18.01 -8.49
CA ASN A 100 12.64 17.09 -7.88
C ASN A 100 12.63 15.73 -8.61
N PRO A 101 13.78 15.24 -9.13
CA PRO A 101 13.88 13.90 -9.67
C PRO A 101 13.60 12.87 -8.57
N LEU A 102 12.61 12.00 -8.77
CA LEU A 102 12.25 11.01 -7.76
C LEU A 102 13.33 9.95 -7.55
N GLN A 103 14.23 9.76 -8.51
CA GLN A 103 15.41 8.91 -8.35
C GLN A 103 16.29 9.35 -7.16
N GLU A 104 16.41 10.64 -6.91
CA GLU A 104 17.23 11.22 -5.85
C GLU A 104 16.46 11.40 -4.54
N ALA A 105 15.14 11.31 -4.58
CA ALA A 105 14.27 11.49 -3.42
C ALA A 105 14.32 10.30 -2.46
N ARG A 106 14.11 10.58 -1.19
CA ARG A 106 13.93 9.57 -0.16
C ARG A 106 12.46 9.13 -0.16
N TYR A 107 12.14 8.05 -0.82
CA TYR A 107 10.78 7.53 -0.84
C TYR A 107 10.72 6.04 -0.51
N PHE A 108 9.56 5.60 -0.08
CA PHE A 108 9.20 4.19 -0.08
C PHE A 108 7.90 3.97 -0.84
N VAL A 109 7.73 2.75 -1.33
CA VAL A 109 6.48 2.34 -1.98
C VAL A 109 5.53 1.78 -0.93
N MET A 110 4.28 2.28 -0.92
CA MET A 110 3.17 1.59 -0.26
C MET A 110 2.86 0.34 -1.08
N GLY A 111 3.47 -0.77 -0.68
CA GLY A 111 3.38 -2.02 -1.43
C GLY A 111 1.96 -2.59 -1.49
N GLN A 112 1.19 -2.42 -0.44
CA GLN A 112 -0.23 -2.78 -0.39
C GLN A 112 -0.90 -2.19 0.85
N ILE A 113 -2.15 -1.75 0.74
CA ILE A 113 -3.00 -1.41 1.88
C ILE A 113 -4.34 -2.12 1.76
N CYS A 114 -4.81 -2.70 2.86
CA CYS A 114 -6.07 -3.42 2.89
C CYS A 114 -6.78 -3.26 4.24
N VAL A 115 -8.12 -3.23 4.19
CA VAL A 115 -8.98 -3.16 5.38
C VAL A 115 -10.06 -4.23 5.28
N ALA A 116 -10.16 -5.07 6.31
CA ALA A 116 -11.18 -6.12 6.43
C ALA A 116 -12.59 -5.53 6.30
N LYS A 117 -13.50 -6.22 5.64
CA LYS A 117 -14.87 -5.75 5.37
C LYS A 117 -15.57 -5.25 6.63
N ALA A 118 -15.45 -5.95 7.74
CA ALA A 118 -16.06 -5.59 9.02
C ALA A 118 -15.48 -4.31 9.67
N ALA A 119 -14.26 -3.91 9.28
CA ALA A 119 -13.58 -2.73 9.82
C ALA A 119 -13.65 -1.50 8.91
N ARG A 120 -14.31 -1.60 7.75
CA ARG A 120 -14.46 -0.48 6.79
C ARG A 120 -15.40 0.59 7.33
N LYS A 121 -15.32 1.79 6.75
CA LYS A 121 -16.11 2.99 7.13
C LYS A 121 -15.88 3.45 8.57
N GLN A 122 -14.81 3.00 9.23
CA GLN A 122 -14.40 3.39 10.58
C GLN A 122 -13.11 4.20 10.60
N GLY A 123 -12.69 4.75 9.45
CA GLY A 123 -11.47 5.53 9.32
C GLY A 123 -10.17 4.72 9.41
N VAL A 124 -10.22 3.38 9.30
CA VAL A 124 -9.05 2.50 9.44
C VAL A 124 -8.00 2.82 8.39
N PHE A 125 -8.39 3.06 7.15
CA PHE A 125 -7.49 3.40 6.05
C PHE A 125 -6.64 4.64 6.37
N SER A 126 -7.29 5.75 6.72
CA SER A 126 -6.59 7.01 7.04
C SER A 126 -5.73 6.91 8.31
N LYS A 127 -6.19 6.15 9.32
CA LYS A 127 -5.42 5.93 10.55
C LYS A 127 -4.19 5.04 10.34
N LEU A 128 -4.24 4.06 9.44
CA LEU A 128 -3.06 3.28 9.04
C LEU A 128 -2.00 4.18 8.39
N TYR A 129 -2.41 5.08 7.49
CA TYR A 129 -1.51 6.07 6.91
C TYR A 129 -0.99 7.05 7.96
N ALA A 130 -1.84 7.59 8.83
CA ALA A 130 -1.41 8.49 9.89
C ALA A 130 -0.35 7.84 10.80
N HIS A 131 -0.56 6.58 11.22
CA HIS A 131 0.41 5.82 12.01
C HIS A 131 1.73 5.60 11.22
N LEU A 132 1.65 5.35 9.92
CA LEU A 132 2.83 5.15 9.09
C LEU A 132 3.61 6.47 8.91
N ILE A 133 2.93 7.55 8.55
CA ILE A 133 3.50 8.89 8.36
C ILE A 133 4.24 9.34 9.62
N GLU A 134 3.65 9.21 10.79
CA GLU A 134 4.27 9.63 12.05
C GLU A 134 5.62 8.97 12.29
N ARG A 135 5.79 7.74 11.84
CA ARG A 135 7.01 6.97 12.02
C ARG A 135 8.06 7.15 10.92
N THR A 136 7.68 7.71 9.78
CA THR A 136 8.53 7.76 8.58
C THR A 136 8.84 9.16 8.08
N LYS A 137 8.08 10.17 8.49
CA LYS A 137 8.17 11.56 7.99
C LYS A 137 9.53 12.25 8.18
N THR A 138 10.38 11.79 9.09
CA THR A 138 11.73 12.33 9.28
C THR A 138 12.75 11.74 8.30
N ASP A 139 12.48 10.54 7.81
CA ASP A 139 13.43 9.75 7.03
C ASP A 139 13.09 9.73 5.53
N PHE A 140 11.83 10.01 5.18
CA PHE A 140 11.34 9.99 3.81
C PHE A 140 10.65 11.30 3.45
N ASP A 141 10.75 11.64 2.16
CA ASP A 141 10.10 12.80 1.57
C ASP A 141 8.73 12.43 0.99
N TYR A 142 8.57 11.17 0.55
CA TYR A 142 7.38 10.72 -0.16
C TYR A 142 6.96 9.28 0.16
N ILE A 143 5.65 9.06 0.15
CA ILE A 143 5.03 7.73 -0.03
C ILE A 143 4.50 7.67 -1.46
N ILE A 144 4.86 6.62 -2.20
CA ILE A 144 4.42 6.41 -3.58
C ILE A 144 3.68 5.09 -3.68
N THR A 145 2.63 5.03 -4.47
CA THR A 145 1.94 3.78 -4.80
C THR A 145 1.37 3.84 -6.20
N GLU A 146 1.00 2.68 -6.71
CA GLU A 146 0.36 2.51 -8.01
C GLU A 146 -1.02 1.90 -7.82
N ILE A 147 -2.03 2.45 -8.51
CA ILE A 147 -3.42 2.06 -8.35
C ILE A 147 -4.05 1.86 -9.72
N SER A 148 -4.60 0.66 -9.95
CA SER A 148 -5.38 0.38 -11.16
C SER A 148 -6.52 1.37 -11.33
N SER A 149 -6.73 1.88 -12.55
CA SER A 149 -7.86 2.76 -12.89
C SER A 149 -9.21 2.10 -12.65
N LYS A 150 -9.27 0.76 -12.60
CA LYS A 150 -10.48 0.01 -12.24
C LYS A 150 -10.78 0.07 -10.74
N ASN A 151 -9.80 0.40 -9.89
CA ASN A 151 -9.94 0.46 -8.44
C ASN A 151 -10.31 1.87 -7.96
N GLN A 152 -11.46 2.37 -8.42
CA GLN A 152 -11.95 3.73 -8.13
C GLN A 152 -12.11 4.01 -6.64
N LEU A 153 -12.42 2.98 -5.82
CA LEU A 153 -12.52 3.13 -4.38
C LEU A 153 -11.15 3.46 -3.77
N SER A 154 -10.10 2.75 -4.19
CA SER A 154 -8.74 3.00 -3.76
C SER A 154 -8.26 4.38 -4.20
N LEU A 155 -8.47 4.77 -5.46
CA LEU A 155 -8.12 6.10 -5.97
C LEU A 155 -8.75 7.21 -5.12
N LYS A 156 -10.07 7.13 -4.88
CA LYS A 156 -10.79 8.11 -4.04
C LYS A 156 -10.25 8.16 -2.61
N ALA A 157 -9.94 7.00 -2.01
CA ALA A 157 -9.44 6.93 -0.64
C ALA A 157 -8.04 7.54 -0.52
N HIS A 158 -7.15 7.31 -1.49
CA HIS A 158 -5.82 7.92 -1.52
C HIS A 158 -5.88 9.43 -1.77
N THR A 159 -6.69 9.88 -2.73
CA THR A 159 -6.90 11.32 -2.98
C THR A 159 -7.44 12.03 -1.73
N ALA A 160 -8.36 11.41 -0.99
CA ALA A 160 -8.95 11.99 0.21
C ALA A 160 -7.94 12.21 1.36
N ILE A 161 -6.83 11.49 1.38
CA ILE A 161 -5.74 11.68 2.36
C ILE A 161 -4.56 12.48 1.82
N GLY A 162 -4.68 13.05 0.61
CA GLY A 162 -3.71 13.99 0.05
C GLY A 162 -2.77 13.44 -1.02
N PHE A 163 -2.95 12.20 -1.47
CA PHE A 163 -2.19 11.72 -2.62
C PHE A 163 -2.51 12.51 -3.88
N LYS A 164 -1.49 12.84 -4.65
CA LYS A 164 -1.56 13.53 -5.94
C LYS A 164 -1.22 12.56 -7.06
N LEU A 165 -1.91 12.65 -8.18
CA LEU A 165 -1.56 11.90 -9.39
C LEU A 165 -0.28 12.50 -9.99
N VAL A 166 0.70 11.64 -10.30
CA VAL A 166 1.98 12.04 -10.93
C VAL A 166 2.06 11.53 -12.35
N HIS A 167 1.62 10.29 -12.58
CA HIS A 167 1.73 9.65 -13.88
C HIS A 167 0.63 8.63 -14.11
N GLN A 168 0.24 8.47 -15.37
CA GLN A 168 -0.65 7.40 -15.82
C GLN A 168 0.05 6.61 -16.91
N HIS A 169 -0.07 5.31 -16.88
CA HIS A 169 0.49 4.44 -17.91
C HIS A 169 -0.38 3.20 -18.10
N GLU A 170 -0.19 2.57 -19.23
CA GLU A 170 -0.79 1.28 -19.53
C GLU A 170 0.25 0.17 -19.35
N SER A 171 -0.12 -0.91 -18.67
CA SER A 171 0.72 -2.09 -18.54
C SER A 171 0.73 -2.91 -19.84
N ASP A 172 1.69 -3.81 -19.98
CA ASP A 172 1.77 -4.74 -21.13
C ASP A 172 0.51 -5.59 -21.32
N LEU A 173 -0.34 -5.69 -20.29
CA LEU A 173 -1.61 -6.41 -20.32
C LEU A 173 -2.81 -5.52 -20.66
N GLY A 174 -2.59 -4.25 -21.05
CA GLY A 174 -3.64 -3.30 -21.41
C GLY A 174 -4.43 -2.79 -20.20
N GLU A 175 -3.87 -2.84 -19.00
CA GLU A 175 -4.47 -2.26 -17.80
C GLU A 175 -3.87 -0.89 -17.51
N GLU A 176 -4.75 0.10 -17.33
CA GLU A 176 -4.35 1.47 -17.00
C GLU A 176 -4.09 1.61 -15.50
N TRP A 177 -2.95 2.22 -15.16
CA TRP A 177 -2.46 2.42 -13.80
C TRP A 177 -2.17 3.88 -13.52
N ASN A 178 -2.37 4.26 -12.26
CA ASN A 178 -2.16 5.62 -11.75
C ASN A 178 -1.05 5.57 -10.70
N VAL A 179 0.09 6.20 -10.97
CA VAL A 179 1.12 6.44 -9.97
C VAL A 179 0.74 7.68 -9.18
N VAL A 180 0.59 7.51 -7.89
CA VAL A 180 0.19 8.58 -6.97
C VAL A 180 1.22 8.76 -5.86
N ILE A 181 1.42 10.00 -5.42
CA ILE A 181 2.45 10.41 -4.45
C ILE A 181 1.83 11.20 -3.30
N LEU A 182 2.29 10.93 -2.09
CA LEU A 182 1.98 11.70 -0.89
C LEU A 182 3.27 12.33 -0.36
N PRO A 183 3.43 13.66 -0.37
CA PRO A 183 4.50 14.36 0.35
C PRO A 183 4.35 14.17 1.88
N LEU A 184 5.47 14.00 2.59
CA LEU A 184 5.54 13.79 4.04
C LEU A 184 6.01 15.04 4.80
#